data_cefca1e5b47782d7a73ccc4ee2fd14b5
#
_entry.id   cefca1e5b47782d7a73ccc4ee2fd14b5
#
_cell.length_a   1.000
_cell.length_b   1.000
_cell.length_c   1.000
_cell.angle_alpha   90.00
_cell.angle_beta   90.00
_cell.angle_gamma   90.00
#
_symmetry.space_group_name_H-M   'P 1'
#
loop_
_entity.id
_entity.type
_entity.pdbx_description
1 polymer ?
#
loop_
_entity_poly.entity_id
_entity_poly.type
_entity_poly.pdbx_seq_one_letter_code
_entity_poly.pdbx_strand_id
1 'polypeptide(L)'
;HEIRTPLNAIVGFSNLLTTEKNISEEEKKEFASIIDNNTRLLLKLVNDVLELSRIESGNMSFHCEDCSAHHFAETVYQTHQVIILPPVEFIKEFPDEDVTIHIDRMRLTQVITNFLGNAKKFTSQGHIKLGYFCDKEKKEIHFFVEDTGAGIPKEELQMIFERFYKRNEFVQGVGLGLAISKVIVEKMNGHIDVQSEVNKGSRFTAVLPYL
;
A
#
# COMPACT_ATOMS: atom_id res chain seq x y z
N HIS A 1 16.72 -11.39 7.13
CA HIS A 1 17.51 -10.49 6.27
C HIS A 1 16.89 -9.09 6.23
N GLU A 2 15.58 -9.01 6.08
CA GLU A 2 14.82 -7.73 5.97
C GLU A 2 14.87 -6.86 7.26
N ILE A 3 15.14 -7.45 8.42
CA ILE A 3 15.39 -6.73 9.69
C ILE A 3 16.84 -6.23 9.75
N ARG A 4 17.80 -7.02 9.30
CA ARG A 4 19.22 -6.71 9.44
C ARG A 4 19.64 -5.47 8.66
N THR A 5 19.12 -5.30 7.45
CA THR A 5 19.48 -4.18 6.56
C THR A 5 19.15 -2.82 7.16
N PRO A 6 17.89 -2.51 7.57
CA PRO A 6 17.59 -1.23 8.20
C PRO A 6 18.27 -1.07 9.57
N LEU A 7 18.41 -2.15 10.34
CA LEU A 7 19.12 -2.09 11.63
C LEU A 7 20.59 -1.70 11.47
N ASN A 8 21.30 -2.30 10.49
CA ASN A 8 22.68 -1.95 10.20
C ASN A 8 22.83 -0.49 9.74
N ALA A 9 21.89 0.02 8.94
CA ALA A 9 21.88 1.42 8.55
C ALA A 9 21.70 2.35 9.75
N ILE A 10 20.75 2.06 10.65
CA ILE A 10 20.52 2.83 11.88
C ILE A 10 21.79 2.87 12.73
N VAL A 11 22.38 1.70 13.00
CA VAL A 11 23.59 1.59 13.82
C VAL A 11 24.79 2.28 13.15
N GLY A 12 25.00 2.07 11.85
CA GLY A 12 26.12 2.65 11.12
C GLY A 12 26.08 4.18 11.10
N PHE A 13 24.93 4.78 10.72
CA PHE A 13 24.82 6.25 10.69
C PHE A 13 24.76 6.88 12.08
N SER A 14 24.24 6.18 13.10
CA SER A 14 24.32 6.64 14.49
C SER A 14 25.76 6.68 14.98
N ASN A 15 26.58 5.68 14.64
CA ASN A 15 27.99 5.68 14.98
C ASN A 15 28.76 6.80 14.27
N LEU A 16 28.50 7.05 12.99
CA LEU A 16 29.10 8.17 12.26
C LEU A 16 28.79 9.50 12.94
N LEU A 17 27.54 9.75 13.32
CA LEU A 17 27.11 10.97 14.03
C LEU A 17 27.84 11.19 15.37
N THR A 18 28.27 10.10 16.03
CA THR A 18 28.89 10.18 17.36
C THR A 18 30.42 10.14 17.32
N THR A 19 31.04 9.56 16.30
CA THR A 19 32.49 9.35 16.23
C THR A 19 33.21 10.34 15.32
N GLU A 20 32.57 10.81 14.27
CA GLU A 20 33.17 11.75 13.32
C GLU A 20 33.15 13.18 13.85
N LYS A 21 34.35 13.81 13.96
CA LYS A 21 34.48 15.16 14.52
C LYS A 21 34.20 16.30 13.54
N ASN A 22 34.25 16.03 12.23
CA ASN A 22 34.18 17.04 11.17
C ASN A 22 32.97 16.84 10.26
N ILE A 23 31.79 16.51 10.81
CA ILE A 23 30.56 16.37 10.04
C ILE A 23 29.90 17.74 9.90
N SER A 24 29.57 18.13 8.67
CA SER A 24 28.80 19.35 8.40
C SER A 24 27.35 19.25 8.93
N GLU A 25 26.70 20.37 9.11
CA GLU A 25 25.28 20.38 9.52
C GLU A 25 24.35 19.75 8.46
N GLU A 26 24.70 19.83 7.19
CA GLU A 26 24.02 19.17 6.08
C GLU A 26 24.12 17.65 6.18
N GLU A 27 25.33 17.13 6.40
CA GLU A 27 25.56 15.68 6.58
C GLU A 27 24.85 15.14 7.83
N LYS A 28 24.82 15.90 8.93
CA LYS A 28 24.08 15.51 10.13
C LYS A 28 22.58 15.36 9.84
N LYS A 29 21.99 16.29 9.09
CA LYS A 29 20.59 16.21 8.68
C LYS A 29 20.32 15.01 7.77
N GLU A 30 21.23 14.74 6.83
CA GLU A 30 21.13 13.60 5.94
C GLU A 30 21.19 12.28 6.73
N PHE A 31 22.16 12.11 7.62
CA PHE A 31 22.29 10.91 8.46
C PHE A 31 21.08 10.72 9.39
N ALA A 32 20.58 11.79 9.98
CA ALA A 32 19.36 11.76 10.79
C ALA A 32 18.14 11.31 9.95
N SER A 33 18.01 11.81 8.72
CA SER A 33 16.96 11.41 7.80
C SER A 33 17.05 9.92 7.43
N ILE A 34 18.27 9.42 7.19
CA ILE A 34 18.49 8.00 6.89
C ILE A 34 18.09 7.13 8.09
N ILE A 35 18.47 7.52 9.30
CA ILE A 35 18.11 6.83 10.53
C ILE A 35 16.59 6.80 10.71
N ASP A 36 15.91 7.94 10.57
CA ASP A 36 14.45 8.03 10.71
C ASP A 36 13.73 7.15 9.68
N ASN A 37 14.13 7.22 8.41
CA ASN A 37 13.55 6.41 7.34
C ASN A 37 13.71 4.90 7.59
N ASN A 38 14.90 4.46 8.05
CA ASN A 38 15.13 3.05 8.36
C ASN A 38 14.40 2.60 9.62
N THR A 39 14.24 3.48 10.61
CA THR A 39 13.44 3.22 11.81
C THR A 39 11.97 3.02 11.45
N ARG A 40 11.39 3.89 10.61
CA ARG A 40 10.00 3.74 10.12
C ARG A 40 9.82 2.45 9.32
N LEU A 41 10.80 2.10 8.48
CA LEU A 41 10.76 0.84 7.73
C LEU A 41 10.77 -0.37 8.67
N LEU A 42 11.62 -0.36 9.70
CA LEU A 42 11.70 -1.45 10.68
C LEU A 42 10.40 -1.57 11.49
N LEU A 43 9.84 -0.45 11.95
CA LEU A 43 8.55 -0.44 12.65
C LEU A 43 7.41 -1.00 11.78
N LYS A 44 7.36 -0.60 10.51
CA LYS A 44 6.39 -1.15 9.56
C LYS A 44 6.56 -2.65 9.41
N LEU A 45 7.79 -3.14 9.24
CA LEU A 45 8.07 -4.58 9.13
C LEU A 45 7.61 -5.36 10.36
N VAL A 46 7.90 -4.87 11.57
CA VAL A 46 7.45 -5.51 12.81
C VAL A 46 5.92 -5.57 12.87
N ASN A 47 5.25 -4.47 12.54
CA ASN A 47 3.78 -4.43 12.54
C ASN A 47 3.18 -5.38 11.49
N ASP A 48 3.74 -5.41 10.27
CA ASP A 48 3.30 -6.31 9.20
C ASP A 48 3.45 -7.79 9.60
N VAL A 49 4.56 -8.17 10.27
CA VAL A 49 4.79 -9.53 10.78
C VAL A 49 3.83 -9.89 11.91
N LEU A 50 3.60 -8.96 12.86
CA LEU A 50 2.62 -9.17 13.93
C LEU A 50 1.20 -9.33 13.39
N GLU A 51 0.85 -8.54 12.37
CA GLU A 51 -0.44 -8.64 11.70
C GLU A 51 -0.59 -9.98 11.00
N LEU A 52 0.44 -10.42 10.27
CA LEU A 52 0.46 -11.73 9.61
C LEU A 52 0.29 -12.86 10.63
N SER A 53 0.95 -12.77 11.78
CA SER A 53 0.79 -13.74 12.88
C SER A 53 -0.64 -13.79 13.41
N ARG A 54 -1.31 -12.64 13.56
CA ARG A 54 -2.73 -12.57 13.96
C ARG A 54 -3.66 -13.19 12.92
N ILE A 55 -3.34 -12.99 11.63
CA ILE A 55 -4.06 -13.61 10.51
C ILE A 55 -3.94 -15.14 10.60
N GLU A 56 -2.73 -15.67 10.73
CA GLU A 56 -2.45 -17.10 10.76
C GLU A 56 -3.07 -17.81 11.97
N SER A 57 -3.05 -17.15 13.12
CA SER A 57 -3.66 -17.68 14.36
C SER A 57 -5.19 -17.56 14.36
N GLY A 58 -5.81 -16.99 13.34
CA GLY A 58 -7.26 -16.75 13.29
C GLY A 58 -7.75 -15.67 14.26
N ASN A 59 -6.84 -14.94 14.91
CA ASN A 59 -7.15 -13.94 15.93
C ASN A 59 -7.36 -12.53 15.36
N MET A 60 -7.45 -12.39 14.04
CA MET A 60 -7.75 -11.12 13.40
C MET A 60 -9.25 -10.79 13.54
N SER A 61 -9.56 -9.76 14.30
CA SER A 61 -10.93 -9.27 14.43
C SER A 61 -11.28 -8.31 13.30
N PHE A 62 -12.53 -8.39 12.84
CA PHE A 62 -13.12 -7.46 11.88
C PHE A 62 -14.30 -6.74 12.53
N HIS A 63 -14.36 -5.45 12.39
CA HIS A 63 -15.43 -4.59 12.88
C HIS A 63 -16.17 -3.97 11.71
N CYS A 64 -17.13 -4.73 11.15
CA CYS A 64 -17.92 -4.25 10.04
C CYS A 64 -18.99 -3.27 10.52
N GLU A 65 -19.15 -2.20 9.78
CA GLU A 65 -20.16 -1.16 9.99
C GLU A 65 -20.74 -0.69 8.65
N ASP A 66 -21.93 -0.14 8.67
CA ASP A 66 -22.51 0.47 7.48
C ASP A 66 -21.85 1.80 7.21
N CYS A 67 -21.38 2.00 5.99
CA CYS A 67 -20.78 3.25 5.57
C CYS A 67 -21.11 3.58 4.11
N SER A 68 -21.11 4.87 3.77
CA SER A 68 -21.18 5.36 2.40
C SER A 68 -19.88 5.03 1.66
N ALA A 69 -19.99 4.36 0.51
CA ALA A 69 -18.84 4.07 -0.35
C ALA A 69 -18.19 5.35 -0.86
N HIS A 70 -19.02 6.36 -1.20
CA HIS A 70 -18.51 7.66 -1.66
C HIS A 70 -17.74 8.37 -0.57
N HIS A 71 -18.29 8.45 0.65
CA HIS A 71 -17.60 9.09 1.78
C HIS A 71 -16.29 8.37 2.13
N PHE A 72 -16.27 7.04 2.09
CA PHE A 72 -15.06 6.24 2.29
C PHE A 72 -14.00 6.59 1.24
N ALA A 73 -14.34 6.51 -0.05
CA ALA A 73 -13.41 6.77 -1.15
C ALA A 73 -12.88 8.22 -1.12
N GLU A 74 -13.75 9.20 -0.85
CA GLU A 74 -13.39 10.61 -0.73
C GLU A 74 -12.41 10.85 0.43
N THR A 75 -12.63 10.22 1.59
CA THR A 75 -11.73 10.32 2.74
C THR A 75 -10.33 9.78 2.41
N VAL A 76 -10.27 8.63 1.74
CA VAL A 76 -8.99 8.05 1.30
C VAL A 76 -8.31 8.95 0.27
N TYR A 77 -9.06 9.49 -0.69
CA TYR A 77 -8.54 10.40 -1.71
C TYR A 77 -7.91 11.64 -1.09
N GLN A 78 -8.63 12.33 -0.20
CA GLN A 78 -8.17 13.55 0.48
C GLN A 78 -6.90 13.31 1.30
N THR A 79 -6.82 12.15 1.99
CA THR A 79 -5.64 11.78 2.78
C THR A 79 -4.40 11.61 1.89
N HIS A 80 -4.56 11.06 0.67
CA HIS A 80 -3.43 10.77 -0.22
C HIS A 80 -3.09 11.92 -1.18
N GLN A 81 -4.00 12.86 -1.41
CA GLN A 81 -3.77 14.03 -2.26
C GLN A 81 -2.59 14.89 -1.81
N VAL A 82 -2.32 14.93 -0.51
CA VAL A 82 -1.16 15.66 0.04
C VAL A 82 0.16 14.90 -0.05
N ILE A 83 0.11 13.62 -0.44
CA ILE A 83 1.28 12.73 -0.50
C ILE A 83 1.67 12.45 -1.95
N ILE A 84 0.70 12.33 -2.86
CA ILE A 84 0.94 12.14 -4.31
C ILE A 84 1.06 13.53 -4.92
N LEU A 85 2.28 13.90 -5.26
CA LEU A 85 2.65 15.25 -5.70
C LEU A 85 3.16 15.22 -7.14
N PRO A 86 3.14 16.36 -7.86
CA PRO A 86 3.76 16.48 -9.18
C PRO A 86 5.18 15.89 -9.20
N PRO A 87 5.61 15.26 -10.32
CA PRO A 87 4.95 15.25 -11.63
C PRO A 87 3.86 14.17 -11.81
N VAL A 88 3.44 13.47 -10.76
CA VAL A 88 2.35 12.48 -10.82
C VAL A 88 1.03 13.17 -10.50
N GLU A 89 0.04 13.04 -11.40
CA GLU A 89 -1.31 13.53 -11.17
C GLU A 89 -2.12 12.51 -10.36
N PHE A 90 -2.86 12.97 -9.35
CA PHE A 90 -3.77 12.10 -8.59
C PHE A 90 -5.22 12.38 -8.97
N ILE A 91 -5.89 11.38 -9.54
CA ILE A 91 -7.22 11.49 -10.13
C ILE A 91 -8.22 10.66 -9.33
N LYS A 92 -9.44 11.16 -9.15
CA LYS A 92 -10.56 10.39 -8.60
C LYS A 92 -11.58 10.04 -9.68
N GLU A 93 -12.11 8.80 -9.61
CA GLU A 93 -13.16 8.31 -10.51
C GLU A 93 -14.26 7.64 -9.66
N PHE A 94 -15.20 8.44 -9.22
CA PHE A 94 -16.30 7.99 -8.36
C PHE A 94 -17.63 8.15 -9.11
N PRO A 95 -18.58 7.19 -8.99
CA PRO A 95 -19.90 7.34 -9.57
C PRO A 95 -20.72 8.42 -8.85
N ASP A 96 -21.70 8.98 -9.55
CA ASP A 96 -22.62 9.96 -8.96
C ASP A 96 -23.55 9.33 -7.91
N GLU A 97 -23.88 8.04 -8.09
CA GLU A 97 -24.73 7.29 -7.18
C GLU A 97 -23.90 6.74 -6.01
N ASP A 98 -24.27 7.12 -4.79
CA ASP A 98 -23.68 6.54 -3.58
C ASP A 98 -24.40 5.27 -3.17
N VAL A 99 -23.67 4.34 -2.59
CA VAL A 99 -24.20 3.09 -2.03
C VAL A 99 -23.71 2.89 -0.60
N THR A 100 -24.59 2.32 0.22
CA THR A 100 -24.20 1.88 1.56
C THR A 100 -23.59 0.48 1.46
N ILE A 101 -22.44 0.32 2.08
CA ILE A 101 -21.69 -0.94 2.15
C ILE A 101 -21.44 -1.33 3.60
N HIS A 102 -21.44 -2.64 3.88
CA HIS A 102 -21.17 -3.19 5.22
C HIS A 102 -19.77 -3.77 5.27
N ILE A 103 -18.81 -2.98 5.77
CA ILE A 103 -17.39 -3.34 5.72
C ILE A 103 -16.64 -2.91 6.99
N ASP A 104 -15.47 -3.49 7.19
CA ASP A 104 -14.46 -2.93 8.10
C ASP A 104 -13.69 -1.81 7.38
N ARG A 105 -14.07 -0.56 7.67
CA ARG A 105 -13.47 0.65 7.05
C ARG A 105 -11.98 0.72 7.25
N MET A 106 -11.49 0.37 8.46
CA MET A 106 -10.07 0.46 8.77
C MET A 106 -9.27 -0.56 7.94
N ARG A 107 -9.80 -1.77 7.78
CA ARG A 107 -9.18 -2.82 6.98
C ARG A 107 -9.20 -2.51 5.50
N LEU A 108 -10.31 -2.02 4.98
CA LEU A 108 -10.37 -1.60 3.57
C LEU A 108 -9.45 -0.39 3.32
N THR A 109 -9.39 0.59 4.23
CA THR A 109 -8.43 1.70 4.14
C THR A 109 -6.99 1.18 4.07
N GLN A 110 -6.64 0.19 4.86
CA GLN A 110 -5.31 -0.44 4.82
C GLN A 110 -4.99 -1.05 3.45
N VAL A 111 -5.95 -1.76 2.85
CA VAL A 111 -5.81 -2.35 1.50
C VAL A 111 -5.59 -1.27 0.46
N ILE A 112 -6.46 -0.27 0.41
CA ILE A 112 -6.38 0.81 -0.61
C ILE A 112 -5.11 1.66 -0.41
N THR A 113 -4.73 1.96 0.83
CA THR A 113 -3.47 2.65 1.15
C THR A 113 -2.25 1.86 0.67
N ASN A 114 -2.27 0.54 0.78
CA ASN A 114 -1.21 -0.30 0.26
C ASN A 114 -1.14 -0.27 -1.28
N PHE A 115 -2.29 -0.29 -1.96
CA PHE A 115 -2.32 -0.14 -3.43
C PHE A 115 -1.81 1.23 -3.86
N LEU A 116 -2.24 2.32 -3.21
CA LEU A 116 -1.77 3.68 -3.47
C LEU A 116 -0.28 3.85 -3.19
N GLY A 117 0.22 3.23 -2.12
CA GLY A 117 1.64 3.20 -1.80
C GLY A 117 2.48 2.51 -2.87
N ASN A 118 2.00 1.40 -3.42
CA ASN A 118 2.64 0.71 -4.54
C ASN A 118 2.56 1.55 -5.82
N ALA A 119 1.41 2.11 -6.17
CA ALA A 119 1.24 2.99 -7.32
C ALA A 119 2.22 4.17 -7.26
N LYS A 120 2.29 4.89 -6.12
CA LYS A 120 3.24 5.99 -5.92
C LYS A 120 4.70 5.55 -6.07
N LYS A 121 5.04 4.37 -5.57
CA LYS A 121 6.41 3.85 -5.60
C LYS A 121 6.90 3.53 -7.01
N PHE A 122 5.99 3.08 -7.89
CA PHE A 122 6.34 2.61 -9.22
C PHE A 122 5.94 3.55 -10.35
N THR A 123 5.35 4.71 -10.02
CA THR A 123 4.97 5.75 -10.98
C THR A 123 5.81 7.00 -10.72
N SER A 124 6.71 7.33 -11.65
CA SER A 124 7.55 8.51 -11.57
C SER A 124 6.96 9.73 -12.29
N GLN A 125 6.07 9.50 -13.27
CA GLN A 125 5.34 10.52 -14.04
C GLN A 125 4.05 9.91 -14.58
N GLY A 126 3.11 10.76 -15.00
CA GLY A 126 1.79 10.32 -15.45
C GLY A 126 0.76 10.47 -14.35
N HIS A 127 -0.08 9.45 -14.14
CA HIS A 127 -1.15 9.57 -13.14
C HIS A 127 -1.35 8.31 -12.30
N ILE A 128 -1.94 8.53 -11.12
CA ILE A 128 -2.50 7.51 -10.25
C ILE A 128 -3.98 7.84 -10.10
N LYS A 129 -4.84 6.86 -10.28
CA LYS A 129 -6.28 7.02 -10.17
C LYS A 129 -6.82 6.16 -9.03
N LEU A 130 -7.62 6.76 -8.14
CA LEU A 130 -8.44 6.05 -7.16
C LEU A 130 -9.88 6.10 -7.61
N GLY A 131 -10.52 4.94 -7.68
CA GLY A 131 -11.92 4.89 -8.08
C GLY A 131 -12.68 3.74 -7.43
N TYR A 132 -14.01 3.79 -7.60
CA TYR A 132 -14.88 2.66 -7.31
C TYR A 132 -16.08 2.63 -8.26
N PHE A 133 -16.65 1.46 -8.43
CA PHE A 133 -17.93 1.26 -9.12
C PHE A 133 -18.68 0.06 -8.54
N CYS A 134 -19.98 0.00 -8.78
CA CYS A 134 -20.84 -1.09 -8.33
C CYS A 134 -21.32 -1.93 -9.50
N ASP A 135 -21.14 -3.23 -9.40
CA ASP A 135 -21.78 -4.22 -10.28
C ASP A 135 -23.08 -4.69 -9.60
N LYS A 136 -24.21 -4.09 -10.01
CA LYS A 136 -25.54 -4.38 -9.41
C LYS A 136 -26.02 -5.80 -9.71
N GLU A 137 -25.59 -6.38 -10.83
CA GLU A 137 -25.98 -7.74 -11.22
C GLU A 137 -25.29 -8.78 -10.32
N LYS A 138 -24.00 -8.59 -10.06
CA LYS A 138 -23.21 -9.48 -9.19
C LYS A 138 -23.32 -9.13 -7.72
N LYS A 139 -23.89 -7.97 -7.38
CA LYS A 139 -23.89 -7.39 -6.03
C LYS A 139 -22.48 -7.22 -5.47
N GLU A 140 -21.60 -6.65 -6.28
CA GLU A 140 -20.21 -6.42 -5.95
C GLU A 140 -19.86 -4.93 -6.05
N ILE A 141 -19.06 -4.45 -5.11
CA ILE A 141 -18.39 -3.16 -5.20
C ILE A 141 -16.92 -3.36 -5.46
N HIS A 142 -16.39 -2.60 -6.39
CA HIS A 142 -15.03 -2.68 -6.88
C HIS A 142 -14.29 -1.40 -6.54
N PHE A 143 -13.39 -1.43 -5.56
CA PHE A 143 -12.47 -0.32 -5.28
C PHE A 143 -11.16 -0.55 -6.00
N PHE A 144 -10.72 0.39 -6.81
CA PHE A 144 -9.50 0.22 -7.60
C PHE A 144 -8.53 1.38 -7.45
N VAL A 145 -7.25 1.03 -7.60
CA VAL A 145 -6.15 1.96 -7.83
C VAL A 145 -5.50 1.59 -9.14
N GLU A 146 -5.44 2.55 -10.05
CA GLU A 146 -4.80 2.43 -11.36
C GLU A 146 -3.62 3.38 -11.44
N ASP A 147 -2.52 2.92 -11.99
CA ASP A 147 -1.30 3.71 -12.18
C ASP A 147 -0.77 3.57 -13.63
N THR A 148 -0.01 4.55 -14.07
CA THR A 148 0.68 4.55 -15.36
C THR A 148 2.19 4.28 -15.21
N GLY A 149 2.56 3.50 -14.22
CA GLY A 149 3.94 3.20 -13.88
C GLY A 149 4.57 2.08 -14.70
N ALA A 150 5.56 1.43 -14.11
CA ALA A 150 6.37 0.41 -14.77
C ALA A 150 5.60 -0.85 -15.20
N GLY A 151 4.43 -1.11 -14.62
CA GLY A 151 3.66 -2.33 -14.84
C GLY A 151 4.35 -3.60 -14.32
N ILE A 152 3.68 -4.73 -14.47
CA ILE A 152 4.10 -6.03 -13.94
C ILE A 152 4.03 -7.06 -15.07
N PRO A 153 5.08 -7.87 -15.29
CA PRO A 153 5.05 -8.98 -16.24
C PRO A 153 3.99 -10.02 -15.86
N LYS A 154 3.38 -10.64 -16.86
CA LYS A 154 2.31 -11.62 -16.64
C LYS A 154 2.75 -12.80 -15.77
N GLU A 155 3.98 -13.25 -15.94
CA GLU A 155 4.59 -14.33 -15.18
C GLU A 155 4.76 -14.01 -13.68
N GLU A 156 4.82 -12.72 -13.31
CA GLU A 156 4.98 -12.28 -11.92
C GLU A 156 3.63 -12.03 -11.21
N LEU A 157 2.51 -11.93 -11.94
CA LEU A 157 1.21 -11.55 -11.36
C LEU A 157 0.71 -12.46 -10.24
N GLN A 158 1.08 -13.73 -10.24
CA GLN A 158 0.75 -14.64 -9.15
C GLN A 158 1.71 -14.49 -7.96
N MET A 159 2.97 -14.18 -8.25
CA MET A 159 4.03 -14.10 -7.25
C MET A 159 3.97 -12.83 -6.40
N ILE A 160 3.39 -11.73 -6.92
CA ILE A 160 3.30 -10.45 -6.19
C ILE A 160 2.51 -10.53 -4.89
N PHE A 161 1.69 -11.58 -4.69
CA PHE A 161 0.95 -11.85 -3.46
C PHE A 161 1.67 -12.79 -2.50
N GLU A 162 2.83 -13.32 -2.90
CA GLU A 162 3.65 -14.12 -2.01
C GLU A 162 4.34 -13.25 -0.96
N ARG A 163 4.55 -13.83 0.21
CA ARG A 163 5.20 -13.11 1.32
C ARG A 163 6.66 -12.84 1.00
N PHE A 164 7.10 -11.63 1.32
CA PHE A 164 8.47 -11.15 1.09
C PHE A 164 8.87 -11.07 -0.39
N TYR A 165 7.93 -11.24 -1.31
CA TYR A 165 8.22 -11.10 -2.72
C TYR A 165 8.49 -9.63 -3.08
N LYS A 166 9.59 -9.38 -3.74
CA LYS A 166 10.01 -8.10 -4.30
C LYS A 166 10.60 -8.32 -5.67
N ARG A 167 10.06 -7.66 -6.67
CA ARG A 167 10.61 -7.69 -8.04
C ARG A 167 12.03 -7.13 -8.11
N ASN A 168 12.33 -6.15 -7.27
CA ASN A 168 13.64 -5.51 -7.20
C ASN A 168 14.01 -5.27 -5.73
N GLU A 169 15.13 -5.86 -5.30
CA GLU A 169 15.63 -5.75 -3.93
C GLU A 169 16.01 -4.33 -3.52
N PHE A 170 16.36 -3.47 -4.51
CA PHE A 170 16.71 -2.07 -4.26
C PHE A 170 15.48 -1.18 -4.02
N VAL A 171 14.29 -1.66 -4.32
CA VAL A 171 13.06 -0.89 -4.11
C VAL A 171 12.59 -1.04 -2.67
N GLN A 172 12.47 0.09 -1.96
CA GLN A 172 12.10 0.14 -0.55
C GLN A 172 10.77 -0.56 -0.27
N GLY A 173 10.73 -1.45 0.72
CA GLY A 173 9.54 -2.16 1.17
C GLY A 173 9.86 -3.59 1.62
N VAL A 174 8.93 -4.20 2.34
CA VAL A 174 9.10 -5.52 2.98
C VAL A 174 8.57 -6.68 2.12
N GLY A 175 7.68 -6.39 1.16
CA GLY A 175 7.01 -7.43 0.36
C GLY A 175 5.88 -8.16 1.10
N LEU A 176 5.33 -7.58 2.17
CA LEU A 176 4.21 -8.16 2.91
C LEU A 176 2.86 -7.49 2.60
N GLY A 177 2.86 -6.26 2.11
CA GLY A 177 1.64 -5.48 1.96
C GLY A 177 0.58 -6.14 1.09
N LEU A 178 0.92 -6.62 -0.11
CA LEU A 178 -0.05 -7.28 -1.00
C LEU A 178 -0.53 -8.63 -0.43
N ALA A 179 0.34 -9.40 0.23
CA ALA A 179 -0.05 -10.64 0.90
C ALA A 179 -1.07 -10.38 2.01
N ILE A 180 -0.85 -9.36 2.85
CA ILE A 180 -1.79 -8.93 3.89
C ILE A 180 -3.08 -8.41 3.26
N SER A 181 -3.00 -7.56 2.22
CA SER A 181 -4.18 -7.04 1.51
C SER A 181 -5.07 -8.16 0.97
N LYS A 182 -4.47 -9.20 0.38
CA LYS A 182 -5.19 -10.37 -0.14
C LYS A 182 -5.99 -11.06 0.98
N VAL A 183 -5.36 -11.33 2.11
CA VAL A 183 -6.03 -11.99 3.23
C VAL A 183 -7.14 -11.13 3.82
N ILE A 184 -6.93 -9.81 3.95
CA ILE A 184 -7.96 -8.88 4.43
C ILE A 184 -9.19 -8.94 3.52
N VAL A 185 -9.00 -8.82 2.21
CA VAL A 185 -10.11 -8.85 1.24
C VAL A 185 -10.82 -10.20 1.24
N GLU A 186 -10.09 -11.31 1.27
CA GLU A 186 -10.64 -12.67 1.36
C GLU A 186 -11.48 -12.87 2.66
N LYS A 187 -11.03 -12.32 3.79
CA LYS A 187 -11.78 -12.33 5.06
C LYS A 187 -13.04 -11.48 5.05
N MET A 188 -13.12 -10.51 4.17
CA MET A 188 -14.35 -9.74 3.87
C MET A 188 -15.18 -10.39 2.75
N ASN A 189 -14.96 -11.67 2.45
CA ASN A 189 -15.65 -12.44 1.40
C ASN A 189 -15.46 -11.87 -0.02
N GLY A 190 -14.35 -11.18 -0.27
CA GLY A 190 -13.98 -10.62 -1.55
C GLY A 190 -12.77 -11.29 -2.17
N HIS A 191 -12.27 -10.67 -3.23
CA HIS A 191 -11.01 -11.05 -3.88
C HIS A 191 -10.30 -9.82 -4.47
N ILE A 192 -9.04 -9.99 -4.86
CA ILE A 192 -8.27 -8.95 -5.54
C ILE A 192 -8.05 -9.34 -6.99
N ASP A 193 -8.46 -8.45 -7.90
CA ASP A 193 -8.12 -8.53 -9.32
C ASP A 193 -6.93 -7.64 -9.63
N VAL A 194 -6.06 -8.10 -10.54
CA VAL A 194 -4.91 -7.33 -11.03
C VAL A 194 -4.86 -7.38 -12.54
N GLN A 195 -4.82 -6.20 -13.14
CA GLN A 195 -4.55 -6.01 -14.55
C GLN A 195 -3.27 -5.20 -14.68
N SER A 196 -2.30 -5.69 -15.43
CA SER A 196 -1.04 -4.98 -15.61
C SER A 196 -0.38 -5.32 -16.93
N GLU A 197 0.30 -4.33 -17.50
CA GLU A 197 1.13 -4.47 -18.70
C GLU A 197 2.41 -3.68 -18.51
N VAL A 198 3.55 -4.29 -18.84
CA VAL A 198 4.87 -3.67 -18.69
C VAL A 198 4.92 -2.34 -19.46
N ASN A 199 5.39 -1.29 -18.79
CA ASN A 199 5.47 0.10 -19.26
C ASN A 199 4.13 0.79 -19.57
N LYS A 200 2.99 0.19 -19.18
CA LYS A 200 1.67 0.83 -19.28
C LYS A 200 1.04 1.10 -17.92
N GLY A 201 1.50 0.39 -16.89
CA GLY A 201 1.02 0.52 -15.54
C GLY A 201 0.24 -0.67 -15.04
N SER A 202 -0.41 -0.50 -13.89
CA SER A 202 -1.16 -1.55 -13.22
C SER A 202 -2.47 -1.02 -12.67
N ARG A 203 -3.46 -1.91 -12.56
CA ARG A 203 -4.72 -1.68 -11.88
C ARG A 203 -4.97 -2.80 -10.87
N PHE A 204 -5.01 -2.44 -9.60
CA PHE A 204 -5.37 -3.32 -8.50
C PHE A 204 -6.79 -3.01 -8.06
N THR A 205 -7.63 -4.04 -8.00
CA THR A 205 -9.04 -3.90 -7.65
C THR A 205 -9.39 -4.80 -6.48
N ALA A 206 -9.87 -4.24 -5.39
CA ALA A 206 -10.50 -4.98 -4.30
C ALA A 206 -11.99 -5.13 -4.62
N VAL A 207 -12.43 -6.36 -4.86
CA VAL A 207 -13.81 -6.71 -5.15
C VAL A 207 -14.45 -7.24 -3.87
N LEU A 208 -15.52 -6.61 -3.42
CA LEU A 208 -16.22 -6.95 -2.18
C LEU A 208 -17.71 -7.13 -2.46
N PRO A 209 -18.40 -8.07 -1.77
CA PRO A 209 -19.85 -8.14 -1.83
C PRO A 209 -20.44 -6.92 -1.15
N TYR A 210 -21.54 -6.39 -1.69
CA TYR A 210 -22.39 -5.42 -1.00
C TYR A 210 -23.86 -5.84 -1.05
N LEU A 211 -24.60 -5.48 -0.03
CA LEU A 211 -26.01 -5.85 0.14
C LEU A 211 -26.94 -4.81 -0.47
#